data_963f1e3d4d36c239a9000ce6b8a2be2a
#
_entry.id   963f1e3d4d36c239a9000ce6b8a2be2a
#
_cell.length_a   1.000
_cell.length_b   1.000
_cell.length_c   1.000
_cell.angle_alpha   90.00
_cell.angle_beta   90.00
_cell.angle_gamma   90.00
#
_symmetry.space_group_name_H-M   'P 1'
#
loop_
_entity.id
_entity.type
_entity.pdbx_description
1 polymer ?
#
loop_
_entity_poly.entity_id
_entity_poly.type
_entity_poly.pdbx_seq_one_letter_code
_entity_poly.pdbx_strand_id
1 'polypeptide(L)'
;AYSDEILHCARLSPVKQTKTLSENEERTLFRATQNTLTMWIQRLRQETGTGFPEKVTAFRKDMAVHGRYRLPCPECGASVQRIVYAQNEANYCPRCQNDGKLLADRSLSRLLKKNWPKNLEELEMRNQRVVK
;
A
#
# COMPACT_ATOMS: atom_id res chain seq x y z
N ALA A 1 4.11 -6.77 -5.48
CA ALA A 1 4.88 -5.51 -5.28
C ALA A 1 4.28 -4.36 -6.06
N TYR A 2 4.27 -4.44 -7.38
CA TYR A 2 3.77 -3.35 -8.23
C TYR A 2 2.27 -3.13 -8.12
N SER A 3 1.49 -4.15 -7.79
CA SER A 3 0.05 -4.00 -7.53
C SER A 3 -0.22 -3.05 -6.36
N ASP A 4 0.57 -3.13 -5.30
CA ASP A 4 0.45 -2.22 -4.15
C ASP A 4 0.71 -0.77 -4.58
N GLU A 5 1.75 -0.56 -5.38
CA GLU A 5 2.13 0.76 -5.89
C GLU A 5 1.09 1.33 -6.87
N ILE A 6 0.54 0.48 -7.72
CA ILE A 6 -0.51 0.86 -8.67
C ILE A 6 -1.78 1.30 -7.92
N LEU A 7 -2.21 0.53 -6.94
CA LEU A 7 -3.40 0.87 -6.14
C LEU A 7 -3.20 2.14 -5.32
N HIS A 8 -2.00 2.35 -4.77
CA HIS A 8 -1.66 3.59 -4.09
C HIS A 8 -1.71 4.79 -5.04
N CYS A 9 -1.13 4.67 -6.22
CA CYS A 9 -1.17 5.71 -7.25
C CYS A 9 -2.60 6.04 -7.69
N ALA A 10 -3.44 5.02 -7.85
CA ALA A 10 -4.84 5.16 -8.23
C ALA A 10 -5.75 5.60 -7.07
N ARG A 11 -5.25 5.61 -5.84
CA ARG A 11 -6.01 5.89 -4.61
C ARG A 11 -7.19 4.96 -4.41
N LEU A 12 -7.00 3.69 -4.73
CA LEU A 12 -8.01 2.65 -4.58
C LEU A 12 -7.62 1.68 -3.46
N SER A 13 -8.62 1.28 -2.68
CA SER A 13 -8.44 0.27 -1.64
C SER A 13 -8.09 -1.09 -2.25
N PRO A 14 -7.16 -1.86 -1.64
CA PRO A 14 -6.83 -3.20 -2.12
C PRO A 14 -7.98 -4.20 -2.04
N VAL A 15 -9.04 -3.88 -1.26
CA VAL A 15 -10.24 -4.72 -1.14
C VAL A 15 -11.43 -4.18 -1.92
N LYS A 16 -11.23 -3.13 -2.72
CA LYS A 16 -12.27 -2.60 -3.59
C LYS A 16 -12.72 -3.65 -4.60
N GLN A 17 -14.01 -3.98 -4.61
CA GLN A 17 -14.55 -4.95 -5.55
C GLN A 17 -14.63 -4.37 -6.96
N THR A 18 -14.20 -5.12 -7.95
CA THR A 18 -14.16 -4.66 -9.35
C THR A 18 -15.54 -4.26 -9.89
N LYS A 19 -16.59 -4.96 -9.46
CA LYS A 19 -17.98 -4.63 -9.84
C LYS A 19 -18.48 -3.29 -9.30
N THR A 20 -17.79 -2.71 -8.30
CA THR A 20 -18.18 -1.43 -7.71
C THR A 20 -17.34 -0.26 -8.22
N LEU A 21 -16.42 -0.50 -9.14
CA LEU A 21 -15.61 0.55 -9.75
C LEU A 21 -16.47 1.43 -10.66
N SER A 22 -16.36 2.76 -10.49
CA SER A 22 -16.93 3.71 -11.44
C SER A 22 -16.08 3.77 -12.72
N GLU A 23 -16.62 4.35 -13.80
CA GLU A 23 -15.85 4.57 -15.03
C GLU A 23 -14.60 5.41 -14.79
N ASN A 24 -14.69 6.44 -13.95
CA ASN A 24 -13.55 7.27 -13.58
C ASN A 24 -12.50 6.49 -12.81
N GLU A 25 -12.91 5.62 -11.90
CA GLU A 25 -12.00 4.75 -11.14
C GLU A 25 -11.31 3.74 -12.06
N GLU A 26 -12.02 3.16 -13.01
CA GLU A 26 -11.45 2.26 -14.02
C GLU A 26 -10.39 2.95 -14.87
N ARG A 27 -10.68 4.16 -15.35
CA ARG A 27 -9.72 4.97 -16.12
C ARG A 27 -8.49 5.34 -15.30
N THR A 28 -8.71 5.74 -14.06
CA THR A 28 -7.62 6.08 -13.12
C THR A 28 -6.74 4.87 -12.86
N LEU A 29 -7.35 3.70 -12.64
CA LEU A 29 -6.62 2.45 -12.43
C LEU A 29 -5.80 2.06 -13.66
N PHE A 30 -6.38 2.18 -14.84
CA PHE A 30 -5.69 1.91 -16.10
C PHE A 30 -4.47 2.81 -16.30
N ARG A 31 -4.65 4.12 -16.11
CA ARG A 31 -3.55 5.10 -16.20
C ARG A 31 -2.48 4.85 -15.14
N ALA A 32 -2.87 4.59 -13.92
CA ALA A 32 -1.95 4.28 -12.83
C ALA A 32 -1.13 3.03 -13.14
N THR A 33 -1.74 2.01 -13.72
CA THR A 33 -1.06 0.78 -14.15
C THR A 33 0.00 1.08 -15.19
N GLN A 34 -0.35 1.80 -16.25
CA GLN A 34 0.59 2.17 -17.30
C GLN A 34 1.73 3.04 -16.77
N ASN A 35 1.41 4.08 -16.02
CA ASN A 35 2.39 5.03 -15.51
C ASN A 35 3.35 4.39 -14.51
N THR A 36 2.84 3.59 -13.58
CA THR A 36 3.66 2.92 -12.58
C THR A 36 4.61 1.93 -13.22
N LEU A 37 4.12 1.06 -14.10
CA LEU A 37 4.95 0.06 -14.76
C LEU A 37 5.99 0.70 -15.67
N THR A 38 5.61 1.72 -16.44
CA THR A 38 6.53 2.44 -17.32
C THR A 38 7.63 3.14 -16.52
N MET A 39 7.27 3.80 -15.44
CA MET A 39 8.22 4.47 -14.55
C MET A 39 9.25 3.48 -13.98
N TRP A 40 8.79 2.33 -13.49
CA TRP A 40 9.70 1.32 -12.91
C TRP A 40 10.56 0.65 -13.97
N ILE A 41 10.04 0.40 -15.17
CA ILE A 41 10.84 -0.11 -16.29
C ILE A 41 11.97 0.87 -16.62
N GLN A 42 11.68 2.16 -16.70
CA GLN A 42 12.68 3.18 -16.99
C GLN A 42 13.73 3.28 -15.88
N ARG A 43 13.32 3.29 -14.62
CA ARG A 43 14.25 3.30 -13.48
C ARG A 43 15.17 2.10 -13.48
N LEU A 44 14.62 0.90 -13.67
CA LEU A 44 15.41 -0.33 -13.70
C LEU A 44 16.40 -0.36 -14.88
N ARG A 45 16.00 0.16 -16.03
CA ARG A 45 16.89 0.30 -17.19
C ARG A 45 18.03 1.26 -16.92
N GLN A 46 17.76 2.39 -16.29
CA GLN A 46 18.78 3.39 -15.94
C GLN A 46 19.77 2.84 -14.91
N GLU A 47 19.30 2.13 -13.91
CA GLU A 47 20.15 1.51 -12.88
C GLU A 47 21.00 0.38 -13.42
N THR A 48 20.45 -0.44 -14.32
CA THR A 48 21.14 -1.59 -14.90
C THR A 48 22.14 -1.17 -16.00
N GLY A 49 21.82 -0.11 -16.74
CA GLY A 49 22.63 0.34 -17.86
C GLY A 49 22.75 -0.73 -18.95
N THR A 50 23.98 -1.02 -19.37
CA THR A 50 24.28 -2.05 -20.40
C THR A 50 24.55 -3.44 -19.83
N GLY A 51 24.60 -3.57 -18.50
CA GLY A 51 24.85 -4.83 -17.81
C GLY A 51 23.58 -5.60 -17.47
N PHE A 52 23.73 -6.60 -16.61
CA PHE A 52 22.62 -7.34 -16.03
C PHE A 52 22.34 -6.86 -14.61
N PRO A 53 21.07 -6.94 -14.12
CA PRO A 53 20.76 -6.57 -12.75
C PRO A 53 21.44 -7.55 -11.77
N GLU A 54 22.13 -7.01 -10.76
CA GLU A 54 22.82 -7.82 -9.74
C GLU A 54 21.83 -8.51 -8.80
N LYS A 55 20.71 -7.85 -8.51
CA LYS A 55 19.66 -8.38 -7.65
C LYS A 55 18.31 -8.24 -8.32
N VAL A 56 17.62 -9.36 -8.49
CA VAL A 56 16.26 -9.41 -8.99
C VAL A 56 15.34 -9.50 -7.78
N THR A 57 14.98 -8.34 -7.23
CA THR A 57 14.02 -8.24 -6.13
C THR A 57 12.96 -7.21 -6.44
N ALA A 58 11.72 -7.51 -6.04
CA ALA A 58 10.61 -6.57 -6.15
C ALA A 58 10.67 -5.46 -5.09
N PHE A 59 11.45 -5.64 -4.02
CA PHE A 59 11.59 -4.63 -2.97
C PHE A 59 12.57 -3.53 -3.39
N ARG A 60 12.10 -2.28 -3.33
CA ARG A 60 12.91 -1.09 -3.66
C ARG A 60 12.71 -0.02 -2.59
N LYS A 61 13.78 0.71 -2.26
CA LYS A 61 13.77 1.78 -1.24
C LYS A 61 12.79 2.91 -1.56
N ASP A 62 12.61 3.20 -2.81
CA ASP A 62 11.81 4.32 -3.31
C ASP A 62 10.37 3.95 -3.67
N MET A 63 9.92 2.76 -3.28
CA MET A 63 8.51 2.40 -3.33
C MET A 63 7.70 3.20 -2.32
N ALA A 64 6.46 3.54 -2.68
CA ALA A 64 5.59 4.35 -1.84
C ALA A 64 5.02 3.57 -0.66
N VAL A 65 4.54 2.36 -0.89
CA VAL A 65 3.85 1.55 0.13
C VAL A 65 4.37 0.12 0.23
N HIS A 66 4.82 -0.49 -0.86
CA HIS A 66 5.26 -1.88 -0.85
C HIS A 66 6.49 -2.07 0.04
N GLY A 67 6.38 -2.98 1.01
CA GLY A 67 7.45 -3.23 1.98
C GLY A 67 7.71 -2.06 2.95
N ARG A 68 6.79 -1.11 3.05
CA ARG A 68 6.93 0.12 3.84
C ARG A 68 6.01 0.17 5.06
N TYR A 69 5.61 -0.98 5.55
CA TYR A 69 4.76 -1.08 6.73
C TYR A 69 5.31 -0.27 7.91
N ARG A 70 4.45 0.53 8.52
CA ARG A 70 4.75 1.48 9.63
C ARG A 70 5.58 2.70 9.24
N LEU A 71 6.00 2.81 7.99
CA LEU A 71 6.68 4.01 7.51
C LEU A 71 5.67 5.04 7.00
N PRO A 72 6.01 6.33 6.97
CA PRO A 72 5.09 7.35 6.52
C PRO A 72 4.83 7.27 5.02
N CYS A 73 3.56 7.43 4.63
CA CYS A 73 3.18 7.59 3.22
C CYS A 73 3.83 8.85 2.65
N PRO A 74 4.47 8.79 1.48
CA PRO A 74 5.10 9.96 0.87
C PRO A 74 4.12 11.05 0.46
N GLU A 75 2.84 10.72 0.27
CA GLU A 75 1.80 11.68 -0.15
C GLU A 75 1.14 12.39 1.03
N CYS A 76 0.81 11.67 2.10
CA CYS A 76 0.02 12.22 3.20
C CYS A 76 0.65 12.07 4.58
N GLY A 77 1.77 11.36 4.72
CA GLY A 77 2.46 11.14 5.99
C GLY A 77 1.82 10.11 6.91
N ALA A 78 0.65 9.55 6.56
CA ALA A 78 0.02 8.51 7.36
C ALA A 78 0.85 7.23 7.39
N SER A 79 0.82 6.51 8.50
CA SER A 79 1.54 5.24 8.64
C SER A 79 0.97 4.19 7.68
N VAL A 80 1.82 3.67 6.80
CA VAL A 80 1.45 2.60 5.85
C VAL A 80 1.07 1.34 6.63
N GLN A 81 -0.03 0.72 6.22
CA GLN A 81 -0.58 -0.48 6.83
C GLN A 81 -0.41 -1.68 5.91
N ARG A 82 -0.69 -2.86 6.45
CA ARG A 82 -0.63 -4.11 5.69
C ARG A 82 -1.80 -5.02 5.99
N ILE A 83 -2.13 -5.86 5.02
CA ILE A 83 -3.01 -7.02 5.19
C ILE A 83 -2.16 -8.25 4.89
N VAL A 84 -2.08 -9.17 5.83
CA VAL A 84 -1.38 -10.45 5.64
C VAL A 84 -2.41 -11.55 5.49
N TYR A 85 -2.32 -12.31 4.40
CA TYR A 85 -3.18 -13.47 4.17
C TYR A 85 -2.39 -14.58 3.49
N ALA A 86 -2.43 -15.75 4.08
CA ALA A 86 -1.56 -16.87 3.71
C ALA A 86 -0.09 -16.42 3.69
N GLN A 87 0.60 -16.55 2.56
CA GLN A 87 1.99 -16.12 2.39
C GLN A 87 2.11 -14.78 1.68
N ASN A 88 0.99 -14.10 1.46
CA ASN A 88 0.94 -12.84 0.74
C ASN A 88 0.73 -11.66 1.69
N GLU A 89 1.27 -10.53 1.31
CA GLU A 89 1.12 -9.26 2.02
C GLU A 89 0.72 -8.17 1.03
N ALA A 90 -0.33 -7.42 1.36
CA ALA A 90 -0.71 -6.21 0.64
C ALA A 90 -0.45 -5.00 1.53
N ASN A 91 0.24 -4.01 0.98
CA ASN A 91 0.54 -2.74 1.66
C ASN A 91 -0.33 -1.63 1.10
N TYR A 92 -0.83 -0.76 1.97
CA TYR A 92 -1.71 0.33 1.57
C TYR A 92 -1.57 1.53 2.51
N CYS A 93 -1.92 2.71 2.00
CA CYS A 93 -2.08 3.90 2.83
C CYS A 93 -3.56 4.05 3.20
N PRO A 94 -3.91 3.98 4.49
CA PRO A 94 -5.33 4.07 4.89
C PRO A 94 -5.98 5.39 4.48
N ARG A 95 -5.24 6.50 4.57
CA ARG A 95 -5.77 7.83 4.24
C ARG A 95 -5.94 8.04 2.73
N CYS A 96 -4.94 7.71 1.93
CA CYS A 96 -4.98 7.90 0.49
C CYS A 96 -5.92 6.92 -0.23
N GLN A 97 -6.04 5.69 0.29
CA GLN A 97 -6.69 4.59 -0.40
C GLN A 97 -8.00 4.13 0.25
N ASN A 98 -8.25 4.45 1.52
CA ASN A 98 -9.38 3.88 2.26
C ASN A 98 -10.07 4.86 3.22
N ASP A 99 -10.08 6.15 2.92
CA ASP A 99 -10.76 7.21 3.70
C ASP A 99 -10.38 7.22 5.20
N GLY A 100 -9.15 6.88 5.53
CA GLY A 100 -8.65 6.82 6.90
C GLY A 100 -9.06 5.58 7.69
N LYS A 101 -9.79 4.66 7.08
CA LYS A 101 -10.24 3.42 7.74
C LYS A 101 -9.18 2.33 7.62
N LEU A 102 -9.00 1.58 8.70
CA LEU A 102 -8.13 0.42 8.71
C LEU A 102 -8.87 -0.81 8.22
N LEU A 103 -8.21 -1.58 7.34
CA LEU A 103 -8.72 -2.86 6.88
C LEU A 103 -8.38 -3.94 7.89
N ALA A 104 -9.31 -4.87 8.14
CA ALA A 104 -9.12 -5.94 9.09
C ALA A 104 -8.15 -6.99 8.56
N ASP A 105 -7.03 -7.17 9.23
CA ASP A 105 -6.21 -8.36 9.10
C ASP A 105 -6.88 -9.47 9.88
N ARG A 106 -7.17 -10.62 9.25
CA ARG A 106 -7.88 -11.73 9.89
C ARG A 106 -7.17 -12.26 11.13
N SER A 107 -5.86 -12.35 11.09
CA SER A 107 -5.07 -12.86 12.22
C SER A 107 -5.13 -11.91 13.40
N LEU A 108 -4.85 -10.63 13.18
CA LEU A 108 -4.87 -9.62 14.23
C LEU A 108 -6.29 -9.28 14.70
N SER A 109 -7.28 -9.28 13.80
CA SER A 109 -8.66 -9.00 14.18
C SER A 109 -9.26 -10.12 15.05
N ARG A 110 -8.87 -11.37 14.82
CA ARG A 110 -9.25 -12.50 15.70
C ARG A 110 -8.65 -12.35 17.10
N LEU A 111 -7.38 -11.93 17.17
CA LEU A 111 -6.67 -11.76 18.43
C LEU A 111 -7.21 -10.58 19.24
N LEU A 112 -7.41 -9.45 18.58
CA LEU A 112 -7.82 -8.20 19.23
C LEU A 112 -9.34 -8.05 19.38
N LYS A 113 -10.11 -8.77 18.57
CA LYS A 113 -11.60 -8.74 18.58
C LYS A 113 -12.13 -7.30 18.58
N LYS A 114 -12.84 -6.90 19.65
CA LYS A 114 -13.41 -5.56 19.83
C LYS A 114 -12.36 -4.45 19.97
N ASN A 115 -11.12 -4.81 20.26
CA ASN A 115 -10.03 -3.88 20.46
C ASN A 115 -9.26 -3.55 19.18
N TRP A 116 -9.69 -4.06 18.03
CA TRP A 116 -9.10 -3.72 16.74
C TRP A 116 -9.37 -2.25 16.43
N PRO A 117 -8.34 -1.42 16.16
CA PRO A 117 -8.56 -0.04 15.76
C PRO A 117 -9.20 0.01 14.38
N LYS A 118 -10.28 0.75 14.25
CA LYS A 118 -11.07 0.82 13.00
C LYS A 118 -10.59 1.90 12.06
N ASN A 119 -9.93 2.93 12.60
CA ASN A 119 -9.43 4.05 11.82
C ASN A 119 -8.06 4.51 12.31
N LEU A 120 -7.44 5.42 11.55
CA LEU A 120 -6.13 5.96 11.87
C LEU A 120 -6.09 6.70 13.21
N GLU A 121 -7.12 7.43 13.54
CA GLU A 121 -7.19 8.21 14.77
C GLU A 121 -7.11 7.30 16.00
N GLU A 122 -7.85 6.19 15.96
CA GLU A 122 -7.78 5.19 17.04
C GLU A 122 -6.40 4.55 17.14
N LEU A 123 -5.77 4.28 15.99
CA LEU A 123 -4.43 3.71 15.94
C LEU A 123 -3.39 4.69 16.51
N GLU A 124 -3.45 5.95 16.13
CA GLU A 124 -2.55 6.98 16.58
C GLU A 124 -2.69 7.24 18.11
N MET A 125 -3.93 7.30 18.60
CA MET A 125 -4.20 7.40 20.03
C MET A 125 -3.61 6.25 20.84
N ARG A 126 -3.67 5.03 20.32
CA ARG A 126 -3.06 3.85 20.97
C ARG A 126 -1.55 3.92 20.99
N ASN A 127 -0.95 4.34 19.86
CA ASN A 127 0.50 4.50 19.78
C ASN A 127 1.02 5.55 20.76
N GLN A 128 0.29 6.65 20.95
CA GLN A 128 0.62 7.67 21.93
C GLN A 128 0.56 7.15 23.39
N ARG A 129 -0.39 6.24 23.68
CA ARG A 129 -0.49 5.63 25.02
C ARG A 129 0.63 4.64 25.31
N VAL A 130 1.17 3.98 24.31
CA VAL A 130 2.25 2.99 24.46
C VAL A 130 3.62 3.65 24.61
N VAL A 131 3.80 4.87 24.11
CA VAL A 131 5.07 5.62 24.20
C VAL A 131 5.25 6.31 25.59
N LYS A 132 4.25 6.26 26.43
CA LYS A 132 4.36 6.67 27.83
C LYS A 132 4.72 5.48 28.72
#